data_0305038a38214a1c56049dc58ab374ee
#
_entry.id   0305038a38214a1c56049dc58ab374ee
#
_cell.length_a   1.000
_cell.length_b   1.000
_cell.length_c   1.000
_cell.angle_alpha   90.00
_cell.angle_beta   90.00
_cell.angle_gamma   90.00
#
_symmetry.space_group_name_H-M   'P 1'
#
loop_
_entity.id
_entity.type
_entity.pdbx_description
1 polymer ?
#
loop_
_entity_poly.entity_id
_entity_poly.type
_entity_poly.pdbx_seq_one_letter_code
_entity_poly.pdbx_strand_id
1 'polypeptide(L)'
;MRVLLLLLIGVLGACQSTPIAMDLGSPVVSSAQGAAREGVVPLRGVSRVSLHADRVLRMEPSCAQILKLAYSSNINYSEAIIGLRNRARVMGGNAIAVVGWAETSSASGLVGKIYMCNKKPFHKHPH
;
A
#
# COMPACT_ATOMS: atom_id res chain seq x y z
N MET A 1 -55.07 18.73 19.72
CA MET A 1 -54.57 17.40 19.41
C MET A 1 -54.02 17.34 17.98
N ARG A 2 -52.99 18.11 17.64
CA ARG A 2 -52.44 18.20 16.26
C ARG A 2 -50.98 18.71 16.24
N VAL A 3 -50.21 18.53 17.26
CA VAL A 3 -48.84 19.10 17.38
C VAL A 3 -47.76 18.09 17.70
N LEU A 4 -48.04 16.79 17.64
CA LEU A 4 -47.10 15.78 18.07
C LEU A 4 -46.54 14.89 16.95
N LEU A 5 -46.47 15.38 15.72
CA LEU A 5 -46.03 14.55 14.60
C LEU A 5 -44.89 15.18 13.76
N LEU A 6 -44.14 16.10 14.30
CA LEU A 6 -43.09 16.80 13.53
C LEU A 6 -41.69 16.75 14.16
N LEU A 7 -41.42 15.80 15.03
CA LEU A 7 -40.13 15.74 15.74
C LEU A 7 -39.36 14.41 15.53
N LEU A 8 -39.53 13.76 14.39
CA LEU A 8 -38.84 12.50 14.11
C LEU A 8 -38.17 12.44 12.73
N ILE A 9 -37.78 13.60 12.21
CA ILE A 9 -36.98 13.65 10.97
C ILE A 9 -35.75 14.49 11.28
N GLY A 10 -34.70 13.85 11.69
CA GLY A 10 -33.48 14.62 11.86
C GLY A 10 -32.33 13.94 12.57
N VAL A 11 -32.03 12.68 12.37
CA VAL A 11 -30.68 12.17 12.66
C VAL A 11 -30.39 10.98 11.76
N LEU A 12 -30.21 11.22 10.51
CA LEU A 12 -29.44 10.35 9.62
C LEU A 12 -28.35 11.20 8.98
N GLY A 13 -27.46 11.70 9.84
CA GLY A 13 -26.17 12.18 9.43
C GLY A 13 -25.35 10.99 8.96
N ALA A 14 -25.56 10.63 7.70
CA ALA A 14 -24.73 9.65 7.03
C ALA A 14 -23.27 10.14 7.08
N CYS A 15 -22.44 9.42 7.79
CA CYS A 15 -21.02 9.43 7.54
C CYS A 15 -20.79 8.92 6.11
N GLN A 16 -20.91 9.80 5.15
CA GLN A 16 -20.42 9.56 3.80
C GLN A 16 -18.91 9.72 3.84
N SER A 17 -18.21 8.68 4.21
CA SER A 17 -16.85 8.49 3.77
C SER A 17 -16.93 8.28 2.26
N THR A 18 -16.73 9.37 1.51
CA THR A 18 -16.59 9.27 0.06
C THR A 18 -15.39 8.38 -0.22
N PRO A 19 -15.58 7.20 -0.82
CA PRO A 19 -14.44 6.47 -1.33
C PRO A 19 -13.87 7.33 -2.44
N ILE A 20 -12.63 7.75 -2.27
CA ILE A 20 -11.86 8.30 -3.37
C ILE A 20 -11.69 7.13 -4.34
N ALA A 21 -12.58 7.08 -5.33
CA ALA A 21 -12.50 6.13 -6.42
C ALA A 21 -11.29 6.54 -7.28
N MET A 22 -10.12 6.07 -6.89
CA MET A 22 -8.95 6.13 -7.73
C MET A 22 -8.73 4.75 -8.30
N ASP A 23 -9.03 4.69 -9.59
CA ASP A 23 -8.55 3.72 -10.54
C ASP A 23 -9.11 2.28 -10.41
N LEU A 24 -9.64 1.82 -11.51
CA LEU A 24 -10.14 0.46 -11.82
C LEU A 24 -9.05 -0.62 -11.73
N GLY A 25 -8.30 -0.62 -10.66
CA GLY A 25 -7.27 -1.59 -10.36
C GLY A 25 -7.55 -2.30 -9.05
N SER A 26 -6.80 -3.32 -8.76
CA SER A 26 -6.84 -4.14 -7.55
C SER A 26 -7.16 -3.35 -6.26
N PRO A 27 -7.93 -3.90 -5.33
CA PRO A 27 -8.28 -3.23 -4.09
C PRO A 27 -7.04 -2.75 -3.35
N VAL A 28 -7.08 -1.51 -2.87
CA VAL A 28 -6.02 -0.96 -2.03
C VAL A 28 -6.28 -1.38 -0.59
N VAL A 29 -5.39 -2.18 -0.04
CA VAL A 29 -5.42 -2.51 1.37
C VAL A 29 -4.62 -1.45 2.12
N SER A 30 -5.31 -0.63 2.91
CA SER A 30 -4.65 0.32 3.81
C SER A 30 -4.25 -0.39 5.09
N SER A 31 -2.98 -0.40 5.40
CA SER A 31 -2.53 -0.85 6.72
C SER A 31 -2.65 0.30 7.71
N ALA A 32 -3.48 0.10 8.74
CA ALA A 32 -3.55 1.02 9.85
C ALA A 32 -2.18 1.13 10.51
N GLN A 33 -1.74 2.37 10.73
CA GLN A 33 -0.51 2.62 11.44
C GLN A 33 -0.77 2.70 12.93
N GLY A 34 -0.04 1.89 13.67
CA GLY A 34 0.21 2.19 15.06
C GLY A 34 1.10 3.45 15.15
N ALA A 35 0.76 4.36 16.03
CA ALA A 35 1.51 5.60 16.29
C ALA A 35 2.83 5.33 17.03
N ALA A 36 3.61 4.36 16.62
CA ALA A 36 4.91 4.10 17.19
C ALA A 36 5.95 5.02 16.53
N ARG A 37 6.60 5.85 17.32
CA ARG A 37 7.77 6.64 16.92
C ARG A 37 9.02 5.76 16.77
N GLU A 38 8.89 4.47 16.91
CA GLU A 38 9.98 3.52 16.71
C GLU A 38 10.11 3.21 15.22
N GLY A 39 11.34 3.24 14.73
CA GLY A 39 11.67 2.91 13.34
C GLY A 39 11.22 1.51 12.99
N VAL A 40 10.83 1.31 11.74
CA VAL A 40 10.39 0.00 11.25
C VAL A 40 11.58 -0.95 11.20
N VAL A 41 11.53 -2.02 11.98
CA VAL A 41 12.56 -3.06 11.96
C VAL A 41 12.40 -3.93 10.71
N PRO A 42 13.44 -4.08 9.88
CA PRO A 42 13.39 -4.97 8.73
C PRO A 42 13.19 -6.43 9.17
N LEU A 43 12.22 -7.10 8.60
CA LEU A 43 12.00 -8.52 8.82
C LEU A 43 13.14 -9.35 8.18
N ARG A 44 13.39 -10.52 8.74
CA ARG A 44 14.37 -11.45 8.16
C ARG A 44 13.99 -11.80 6.72
N GLY A 45 14.94 -11.62 5.80
CA GLY A 45 14.74 -11.90 4.38
C GLY A 45 14.01 -10.80 3.60
N VAL A 46 13.74 -9.65 4.20
CA VAL A 46 13.14 -8.49 3.51
C VAL A 46 14.03 -7.97 2.37
N SER A 47 15.34 -8.15 2.45
CA SER A 47 16.29 -7.84 1.38
C SER A 47 16.04 -8.63 0.08
N ARG A 48 15.31 -9.74 0.16
CA ARG A 48 14.92 -10.53 -1.01
C ARG A 48 13.74 -9.93 -1.76
N VAL A 49 13.04 -8.94 -1.19
CA VAL A 49 11.98 -8.20 -1.86
C VAL A 49 12.62 -7.08 -2.67
N SER A 50 12.64 -7.23 -3.98
CA SER A 50 13.27 -6.28 -4.89
C SER A 50 12.31 -5.15 -5.30
N LEU A 51 12.88 -3.99 -5.63
CA LEU A 51 12.11 -2.86 -6.16
C LEU A 51 12.34 -2.76 -7.67
N HIS A 52 11.27 -2.58 -8.41
CA HIS A 52 11.30 -2.49 -9.87
C HIS A 52 10.32 -1.42 -10.37
N ALA A 53 10.48 -0.98 -11.61
CA ALA A 53 9.48 -0.17 -12.27
C ALA A 53 8.21 -1.00 -12.56
N ASP A 54 7.03 -0.42 -12.41
CA ASP A 54 5.74 -1.11 -12.61
C ASP A 54 5.63 -1.74 -14.01
N ARG A 55 6.06 -1.00 -15.04
CA ARG A 55 6.05 -1.50 -16.42
C ARG A 55 6.84 -2.80 -16.58
N VAL A 56 7.96 -2.87 -15.89
CA VAL A 56 8.85 -4.03 -15.95
C VAL A 56 8.19 -5.27 -15.38
N LEU A 57 7.59 -5.16 -14.19
CA LEU A 57 6.92 -6.29 -13.54
C LEU A 57 5.65 -6.72 -14.28
N ARG A 58 4.92 -5.77 -14.86
CA ARG A 58 3.73 -6.09 -15.68
C ARG A 58 4.05 -6.83 -16.97
N MET A 59 5.22 -6.59 -17.54
CA MET A 59 5.64 -7.24 -18.79
C MET A 59 6.37 -8.56 -18.56
N GLU A 60 6.72 -8.88 -17.32
CA GLU A 60 7.41 -10.12 -16.96
C GLU A 60 6.40 -11.26 -16.77
N PRO A 61 6.34 -12.25 -17.68
CA PRO A 61 5.35 -13.33 -17.61
C PRO A 61 5.46 -14.20 -16.34
N SER A 62 6.64 -14.22 -15.72
CA SER A 62 6.87 -14.97 -14.50
C SER A 62 6.40 -14.25 -13.22
N CYS A 63 5.92 -13.02 -13.35
CA CYS A 63 5.46 -12.18 -12.25
C CYS A 63 3.94 -12.02 -12.28
N ALA A 64 3.29 -12.30 -11.18
CA ALA A 64 1.86 -12.04 -10.99
C ALA A 64 1.66 -10.99 -9.90
N GLN A 65 0.82 -9.99 -10.15
CA GLN A 65 0.43 -9.03 -9.14
C GLN A 65 -0.47 -9.71 -8.11
N ILE A 66 -0.10 -9.64 -6.83
CA ILE A 66 -0.87 -10.18 -5.72
C ILE A 66 -1.87 -9.14 -5.23
N LEU A 67 -1.37 -7.93 -4.92
CA LEU A 67 -2.19 -6.86 -4.36
C LEU A 67 -1.54 -5.48 -4.58
N LYS A 68 -2.32 -4.45 -4.29
CA LYS A 68 -1.86 -3.05 -4.20
C LYS A 68 -1.98 -2.61 -2.76
N LEU A 69 -0.93 -2.07 -2.20
CA LEU A 69 -0.83 -1.72 -0.78
C LEU A 69 -0.39 -0.28 -0.61
N ALA A 70 -1.08 0.47 0.23
CA ALA A 70 -0.62 1.76 0.71
C ALA A 70 0.05 1.60 2.08
N TYR A 71 1.19 2.26 2.26
CA TYR A 71 1.92 2.28 3.52
C TYR A 71 2.46 3.69 3.77
N SER A 72 2.44 4.15 4.99
CA SER A 72 3.04 5.42 5.37
C SER A 72 3.89 5.28 6.63
N SER A 73 4.89 6.14 6.76
CA SER A 73 5.74 6.29 7.92
C SER A 73 5.72 7.75 8.37
N ASN A 74 5.70 7.97 9.68
CA ASN A 74 5.85 9.29 10.28
C ASN A 74 7.33 9.69 10.49
N ILE A 75 8.28 8.89 10.04
CA ILE A 75 9.70 9.15 10.15
C ILE A 75 10.24 9.69 8.83
N ASN A 76 10.26 8.87 7.79
CA ASN A 76 10.73 9.25 6.47
C ASN A 76 10.37 8.20 5.40
N TYR A 77 10.73 8.53 4.16
CA TYR A 77 10.51 7.67 3.00
C TYR A 77 11.23 6.31 3.09
N SER A 78 12.45 6.28 3.62
CA SER A 78 13.22 5.03 3.75
C SER A 78 12.53 4.05 4.69
N GLU A 79 11.98 4.54 5.79
CA GLU A 79 11.18 3.75 6.72
C GLU A 79 9.89 3.25 6.06
N ALA A 80 9.24 4.08 5.26
CA ALA A 80 8.06 3.68 4.51
C ALA A 80 8.38 2.55 3.51
N ILE A 81 9.53 2.59 2.85
CA ILE A 81 10.01 1.51 1.95
C ILE A 81 10.25 0.22 2.75
N ILE A 82 10.89 0.30 3.91
CA ILE A 82 11.13 -0.89 4.75
C ILE A 82 9.80 -1.50 5.19
N GLY A 83 8.87 -0.67 5.65
CA GLY A 83 7.54 -1.12 6.04
C GLY A 83 6.77 -1.76 4.89
N LEU A 84 6.83 -1.18 3.71
CA LEU A 84 6.21 -1.74 2.51
C LEU A 84 6.83 -3.10 2.13
N ARG A 85 8.16 -3.22 2.18
CA ARG A 85 8.86 -4.50 1.96
C ARG A 85 8.51 -5.55 2.99
N ASN A 86 8.40 -5.17 4.27
CA ASN A 86 7.97 -6.08 5.33
C ASN A 86 6.57 -6.64 5.02
N ARG A 87 5.63 -5.78 4.64
CA ARG A 87 4.28 -6.19 4.27
C ARG A 87 4.26 -7.10 3.05
N ALA A 88 5.00 -6.74 2.01
CA ALA A 88 5.13 -7.58 0.83
C ALA A 88 5.66 -8.96 1.18
N ARG A 89 6.68 -9.04 2.03
CA ARG A 89 7.25 -10.31 2.48
C ARG A 89 6.24 -11.19 3.21
N VAL A 90 5.46 -10.59 4.12
CA VAL A 90 4.40 -11.28 4.88
C VAL A 90 3.31 -11.81 3.94
N MET A 91 2.98 -11.06 2.89
CA MET A 91 1.97 -11.44 1.88
C MET A 91 2.50 -12.43 0.83
N GLY A 92 3.74 -12.87 0.94
CA GLY A 92 4.34 -13.82 0.00
C GLY A 92 4.91 -13.16 -1.26
N GLY A 93 4.97 -11.83 -1.33
CA GLY A 93 5.56 -11.10 -2.44
C GLY A 93 7.10 -11.10 -2.38
N ASN A 94 7.73 -11.06 -3.56
CA ASN A 94 9.18 -10.96 -3.69
C ASN A 94 9.63 -9.80 -4.58
N ALA A 95 8.68 -9.07 -5.17
CA ALA A 95 8.96 -7.86 -5.93
C ALA A 95 7.89 -6.79 -5.68
N ILE A 96 8.28 -5.53 -5.72
CA ILE A 96 7.41 -4.37 -5.51
C ILE A 96 7.65 -3.35 -6.62
N ALA A 97 6.57 -2.78 -7.13
CA ALA A 97 6.60 -1.55 -7.90
C ALA A 97 5.98 -0.42 -7.08
N VAL A 98 6.74 0.62 -6.78
CA VAL A 98 6.19 1.85 -6.18
C VAL A 98 5.50 2.64 -7.29
N VAL A 99 4.19 2.82 -7.16
CA VAL A 99 3.35 3.47 -8.18
C VAL A 99 2.76 4.81 -7.72
N GLY A 100 2.97 5.16 -6.47
CA GLY A 100 2.56 6.44 -5.92
C GLY A 100 3.35 6.75 -4.67
N TRP A 101 3.56 8.04 -4.41
CA TRP A 101 4.17 8.54 -3.20
C TRP A 101 3.58 9.90 -2.84
N ALA A 102 3.54 10.20 -1.57
CA ALA A 102 3.16 11.50 -1.05
C ALA A 102 3.99 11.79 0.19
N GLU A 103 4.44 13.02 0.32
CA GLU A 103 5.21 13.46 1.46
C GLU A 103 4.56 14.71 2.06
N THR A 104 4.43 14.72 3.37
CA THR A 104 3.96 15.85 4.15
C THR A 104 5.01 16.18 5.20
N SER A 105 4.83 17.28 5.93
CA SER A 105 5.71 17.63 7.04
C SER A 105 5.76 16.59 8.17
N SER A 106 4.80 15.70 8.23
CA SER A 106 4.64 14.74 9.32
C SER A 106 4.64 13.27 8.90
N ALA A 107 4.58 12.98 7.60
CA ALA A 107 4.52 11.60 7.12
C ALA A 107 4.95 11.46 5.65
N SER A 108 5.54 10.31 5.34
CA SER A 108 5.85 9.86 3.98
C SER A 108 4.99 8.66 3.64
N GLY A 109 4.14 8.77 2.63
CA GLY A 109 3.24 7.71 2.16
C GLY A 109 3.70 7.11 0.84
N LEU A 110 3.51 5.81 0.68
CA LEU A 110 3.82 5.05 -0.52
C LEU A 110 2.64 4.19 -0.93
N VAL A 111 2.48 4.04 -2.23
CA VAL A 111 1.59 3.03 -2.80
C VAL A 111 2.42 2.09 -3.64
N GLY A 112 2.40 0.81 -3.29
CA GLY A 112 3.12 -0.23 -3.98
C GLY A 112 2.22 -1.31 -4.53
N LYS A 113 2.51 -1.80 -5.72
CA LYS A 113 1.99 -3.05 -6.24
C LYS A 113 2.94 -4.16 -5.85
N ILE A 114 2.40 -5.19 -5.24
CA ILE A 114 3.16 -6.35 -4.77
C ILE A 114 3.01 -7.48 -5.79
N TYR A 115 4.13 -8.06 -6.16
CA TYR A 115 4.21 -9.14 -7.13
C TYR A 115 4.85 -10.38 -6.52
N MET A 116 4.38 -11.54 -6.96
CA MET A 116 5.10 -12.80 -6.81
C MET A 116 5.68 -13.16 -8.17
N CYS A 117 7.00 -13.29 -8.23
CA CYS A 117 7.74 -13.72 -9.42
C CYS A 117 8.34 -15.10 -9.17
N ASN A 118 8.05 -16.06 -10.05
CA ASN A 118 8.58 -17.43 -9.94
C ASN A 118 10.07 -17.52 -10.27
N LYS A 119 10.56 -16.60 -11.08
CA LYS A 119 11.97 -16.42 -11.37
C LYS A 119 12.39 -15.04 -10.88
N LYS A 120 13.66 -14.89 -10.44
CA LYS A 120 14.17 -13.56 -10.13
C LYS A 120 14.06 -12.72 -11.40
N PRO A 121 13.28 -11.65 -11.42
CA PRO A 121 13.27 -10.76 -12.54
C PRO A 121 14.69 -10.19 -12.67
N PHE A 122 15.27 -10.34 -13.85
CA PHE A 122 16.56 -9.72 -14.21
C PHE A 122 17.83 -10.27 -13.54
N HIS A 123 18.19 -11.51 -13.81
CA HIS A 123 19.60 -11.83 -14.02
C HIS A 123 19.97 -11.53 -15.47
N LYS A 124 20.14 -10.23 -15.77
CA LYS A 124 20.93 -9.88 -16.95
C LYS A 124 22.37 -10.18 -16.57
N HIS A 125 22.91 -11.27 -17.07
CA HIS A 125 24.35 -11.50 -16.99
C HIS A 125 25.03 -10.31 -17.70
N PRO A 126 25.97 -9.62 -17.04
CA PRO A 126 26.84 -8.71 -17.76
C PRO A 126 27.72 -9.57 -18.66
N HIS A 127 27.62 -9.33 -19.95
CA HIS A 127 28.67 -9.74 -20.89
C HIS A 127 29.79 -8.73 -20.82
#